data_091bef353a7410d4374b9130218ace39
#
_entry.id   091bef353a7410d4374b9130218ace39
#
_cell.length_a   1.000
_cell.length_b   1.000
_cell.length_c   1.000
_cell.angle_alpha   90.00
_cell.angle_beta   90.00
_cell.angle_gamma   90.00
#
_symmetry.space_group_name_H-M   'P 1'
#
loop_
_entity.id
_entity.type
_entity.pdbx_description
1 polymer ?
#
loop_
_entity_poly.entity_id
_entity_poly.type
_entity_poly.pdbx_seq_one_letter_code
_entity_poly.pdbx_strand_id
1 'polypeptide(L)'
;MPSSLFAAVAGALTVFGFAPFGLALLPAAALASLFLLWRDAATPKCAARIGFAFGLGLFGAGVSWISIALVTFGGMPAPVAAIGMAGFCAYLALWPALAGWAVARVAPAGSAARLVAAAGAWTLAEWLRGFMLTGFPWLAVGHAQLPGSTLAGYAPVGGVFLVSLAVAIVAAILAYAIDALAQSSPKRVAIAATGAATLFVAGAVLDRMEWTAARPSPVAVTLVQGNIPQEQKFDPELRDRAFRIYTELVAASRGRLVVLPESAFPVFAEEVPQETVATLARTMRERGGDVLVGVFIARPPEAGEAQPRLHNSVVSLGASDTQLYRKRHLVPFGETIPAKPLVGWLINRVLAIPLSDQTAGPDDQPPLSVAGETVAVNICYEDAFGAELARWSRDATLLVNVTNDAWYGRSIGPWQHNQIAAMRAKETGRPMLRATNTGITSVIEADGSERLHLPWFRRGLLETHVTGRTGETPFMRWGNAVAALLAAAALGAAYALGRRSASAPG
;
A
#
# COMPACT_ATOMS: atom_id res chain seq x y z
N MET A 1 -27.85 -5.70 20.17
CA MET A 1 -26.46 -6.20 19.97
C MET A 1 -25.52 -5.37 20.86
N PRO A 2 -24.56 -5.95 21.57
CA PRO A 2 -23.55 -5.16 22.30
C PRO A 2 -22.81 -4.25 21.32
N SER A 3 -22.54 -3.00 21.70
CA SER A 3 -21.89 -1.99 20.82
C SER A 3 -20.56 -2.49 20.21
N SER A 4 -19.79 -3.30 20.95
CA SER A 4 -18.55 -3.89 20.46
C SER A 4 -18.77 -4.93 19.36
N LEU A 5 -19.83 -5.75 19.44
CA LEU A 5 -20.13 -6.73 18.38
C LEU A 5 -20.58 -6.02 17.10
N PHE A 6 -21.43 -5.00 17.23
CA PHE A 6 -21.82 -4.18 16.09
C PHE A 6 -20.61 -3.49 15.43
N ALA A 7 -19.70 -2.93 16.25
CA ALA A 7 -18.47 -2.32 15.76
C ALA A 7 -17.57 -3.33 15.02
N ALA A 8 -17.43 -4.55 15.54
CA ALA A 8 -16.65 -5.59 14.88
C ALA A 8 -17.22 -5.98 13.50
N VAL A 9 -18.55 -6.13 13.42
CA VAL A 9 -19.25 -6.41 12.15
C VAL A 9 -19.07 -5.24 11.17
N ALA A 10 -19.25 -3.99 11.62
CA ALA A 10 -19.03 -2.82 10.78
C ALA A 10 -17.58 -2.72 10.28
N GLY A 11 -16.61 -3.04 11.14
CA GLY A 11 -15.19 -3.15 10.75
C GLY A 11 -14.96 -4.20 9.68
N ALA A 12 -15.50 -5.39 9.82
CA ALA A 12 -15.38 -6.46 8.83
C ALA A 12 -16.03 -6.06 7.49
N LEU A 13 -17.19 -5.43 7.52
CA LEU A 13 -17.88 -4.94 6.31
C LEU A 13 -17.10 -3.85 5.57
N THR A 14 -16.24 -3.09 6.25
CA THR A 14 -15.39 -2.07 5.62
C THR A 14 -14.52 -2.67 4.51
N VAL A 15 -14.15 -3.94 4.61
CA VAL A 15 -13.31 -4.65 3.63
C VAL A 15 -13.93 -4.67 2.23
N PHE A 16 -15.24 -4.68 2.13
CA PHE A 16 -15.93 -4.63 0.84
C PHE A 16 -15.78 -3.27 0.10
N GLY A 17 -15.22 -2.26 0.77
CA GLY A 17 -14.80 -1.02 0.12
C GLY A 17 -13.53 -1.17 -0.71
N PHE A 18 -12.69 -2.15 -0.40
CA PHE A 18 -11.43 -2.38 -1.08
C PHE A 18 -11.56 -3.36 -2.24
N ALA A 19 -10.53 -3.41 -3.08
CA ALA A 19 -10.44 -4.40 -4.14
C ALA A 19 -10.44 -5.84 -3.57
N PRO A 20 -11.10 -6.79 -4.27
CA PRO A 20 -11.74 -6.67 -5.59
C PRO A 20 -13.20 -6.18 -5.57
N PHE A 21 -13.78 -5.84 -4.41
CA PHE A 21 -15.20 -5.55 -4.26
C PHE A 21 -15.59 -4.12 -4.70
N GLY A 22 -14.78 -3.11 -4.33
CA GLY A 22 -14.88 -1.75 -4.85
C GLY A 22 -16.09 -0.92 -4.39
N LEU A 23 -16.75 -1.25 -3.28
CA LEU A 23 -17.87 -0.47 -2.72
C LEU A 23 -17.36 0.79 -1.99
N ALA A 24 -16.84 1.77 -2.73
CA ALA A 24 -16.09 2.93 -2.24
C ALA A 24 -16.75 3.74 -1.13
N LEU A 25 -18.08 3.77 -1.04
CA LEU A 25 -18.81 4.48 0.01
C LEU A 25 -18.96 3.69 1.31
N LEU A 26 -18.74 2.38 1.26
CA LEU A 26 -18.95 1.51 2.43
C LEU A 26 -18.00 1.82 3.59
N PRO A 27 -16.70 2.14 3.38
CA PRO A 27 -15.84 2.59 4.46
C PRO A 27 -16.35 3.85 5.17
N ALA A 28 -16.90 4.83 4.44
CA ALA A 28 -17.47 6.02 5.04
C ALA A 28 -18.73 5.68 5.89
N ALA A 29 -19.59 4.77 5.42
CA ALA A 29 -20.77 4.32 6.16
C ALA A 29 -20.39 3.53 7.42
N ALA A 30 -19.41 2.64 7.34
CA ALA A 30 -18.88 1.88 8.47
C ALA A 30 -18.24 2.80 9.52
N LEU A 31 -17.43 3.77 9.08
CA LEU A 31 -16.85 4.78 9.95
C LEU A 31 -17.92 5.68 10.58
N ALA A 32 -18.97 6.06 9.85
CA ALA A 32 -20.08 6.85 10.41
C ALA A 32 -20.73 6.11 11.59
N SER A 33 -20.96 4.80 11.45
CA SER A 33 -21.49 3.97 12.52
C SER A 33 -20.54 3.91 13.73
N LEU A 34 -19.24 3.77 13.50
CA LEU A 34 -18.22 3.81 14.54
C LEU A 34 -18.20 5.18 15.25
N PHE A 35 -18.27 6.27 14.49
CA PHE A 35 -18.23 7.63 15.01
C PHE A 35 -19.46 7.97 15.85
N LEU A 36 -20.65 7.45 15.49
CA LEU A 36 -21.84 7.53 16.35
C LEU A 36 -21.63 6.80 17.69
N LEU A 37 -21.06 5.59 17.64
CA LEU A 37 -20.75 4.86 18.88
C LEU A 37 -19.69 5.58 19.73
N TRP A 38 -18.68 6.20 19.12
CA TRP A 38 -17.70 6.99 19.85
C TRP A 38 -18.28 8.29 20.40
N ARG A 39 -19.19 8.93 19.64
CA ARG A 39 -19.87 10.14 20.11
C ARG A 39 -20.60 9.90 21.43
N ASP A 40 -21.28 8.77 21.54
CA ASP A 40 -22.14 8.46 22.68
C ASP A 40 -21.44 7.66 23.80
N ALA A 41 -20.17 7.26 23.57
CA ALA A 41 -19.39 6.51 24.55
C ALA A 41 -19.20 7.30 25.86
N ALA A 42 -19.64 6.72 26.98
CA ALA A 42 -19.62 7.38 28.29
C ALA A 42 -18.20 7.65 28.82
N THR A 43 -17.22 6.77 28.46
CA THR A 43 -15.84 6.88 28.96
C THR A 43 -14.82 6.62 27.84
N PRO A 44 -13.57 7.14 27.98
CA PRO A 44 -12.50 6.84 27.04
C PRO A 44 -12.21 5.34 26.92
N LYS A 45 -12.34 4.58 28.01
CA LYS A 45 -12.17 3.11 27.98
C LYS A 45 -13.27 2.41 27.16
N CYS A 46 -14.51 2.94 27.21
CA CYS A 46 -15.61 2.42 26.40
C CYS A 46 -15.35 2.68 24.90
N ALA A 47 -14.98 3.91 24.54
CA ALA A 47 -14.64 4.28 23.16
C ALA A 47 -13.45 3.47 22.61
N ALA A 48 -12.42 3.26 23.42
CA ALA A 48 -11.28 2.42 23.07
C ALA A 48 -11.70 0.97 22.78
N ARG A 49 -12.54 0.35 23.63
CA ARG A 49 -13.05 -1.02 23.41
C ARG A 49 -13.88 -1.13 22.13
N ILE A 50 -14.68 -0.12 21.82
CA ILE A 50 -15.45 -0.07 20.57
C ILE A 50 -14.52 0.03 19.37
N GLY A 51 -13.51 0.92 19.41
CA GLY A 51 -12.48 1.04 18.37
C GLY A 51 -11.67 -0.23 18.19
N PHE A 52 -11.27 -0.88 19.28
CA PHE A 52 -10.57 -2.16 19.24
C PHE A 52 -11.39 -3.25 18.56
N ALA A 53 -12.68 -3.35 18.90
CA ALA A 53 -13.58 -4.32 18.28
C ALA A 53 -13.77 -4.07 16.77
N PHE A 54 -13.92 -2.79 16.37
CA PHE A 54 -13.96 -2.41 14.95
C PHE A 54 -12.66 -2.80 14.23
N GLY A 55 -11.51 -2.50 14.83
CA GLY A 55 -10.20 -2.86 14.29
C GLY A 55 -10.02 -4.37 14.13
N LEU A 56 -10.45 -5.18 15.11
CA LEU A 56 -10.42 -6.64 14.99
C LEU A 56 -11.26 -7.14 13.81
N GLY A 57 -12.44 -6.56 13.60
CA GLY A 57 -13.27 -6.87 12.44
C GLY A 57 -12.60 -6.50 11.12
N LEU A 58 -12.09 -5.26 11.02
CA LEU A 58 -11.45 -4.75 9.82
C LEU A 58 -10.21 -5.57 9.44
N PHE A 59 -9.29 -5.73 10.37
CA PHE A 59 -8.03 -6.42 10.08
C PHE A 59 -8.21 -7.94 10.04
N GLY A 60 -9.06 -8.52 10.89
CA GLY A 60 -9.37 -9.95 10.84
C GLY A 60 -9.95 -10.38 9.49
N ALA A 61 -10.84 -9.59 8.91
CA ALA A 61 -11.39 -9.86 7.56
C ALA A 61 -10.42 -9.43 6.44
N GLY A 62 -9.74 -8.30 6.59
CA GLY A 62 -9.03 -7.64 5.49
C GLY A 62 -7.60 -8.12 5.24
N VAL A 63 -6.92 -8.71 6.25
CA VAL A 63 -5.54 -9.19 6.10
C VAL A 63 -5.35 -10.66 6.48
N SER A 64 -6.45 -11.42 6.65
CA SER A 64 -6.41 -12.85 6.96
C SER A 64 -5.63 -13.69 5.94
N TRP A 65 -5.47 -13.20 4.73
CA TRP A 65 -4.69 -13.84 3.67
C TRP A 65 -3.19 -13.99 4.02
N ILE A 66 -2.65 -13.24 4.98
CA ILE A 66 -1.29 -13.41 5.48
C ILE A 66 -1.10 -14.82 6.07
N SER A 67 -2.16 -15.43 6.61
CA SER A 67 -2.10 -16.81 7.12
C SER A 67 -1.66 -17.83 6.05
N ILE A 68 -1.93 -17.56 4.77
CA ILE A 68 -1.47 -18.42 3.65
C ILE A 68 0.05 -18.42 3.59
N ALA A 69 0.68 -17.23 3.68
CA ALA A 69 2.14 -17.12 3.70
C ALA A 69 2.75 -17.87 4.89
N LEU A 70 2.14 -17.75 6.08
CA LEU A 70 2.66 -18.39 7.30
C LEU A 70 2.53 -19.91 7.27
N VAL A 71 1.38 -20.43 6.87
CA VAL A 71 1.09 -21.88 6.90
C VAL A 71 1.67 -22.58 5.68
N THR A 72 1.32 -22.09 4.46
CA THR A 72 1.65 -22.81 3.23
C THR A 72 3.14 -22.70 2.87
N PHE A 73 3.72 -21.51 3.05
CA PHE A 73 5.09 -21.26 2.61
C PHE A 73 6.09 -21.15 3.77
N GLY A 74 5.65 -20.66 4.93
CA GLY A 74 6.47 -20.56 6.14
C GLY A 74 6.53 -21.85 6.96
N GLY A 75 5.74 -22.89 6.58
CA GLY A 75 5.71 -24.17 7.28
C GLY A 75 5.19 -24.11 8.73
N MET A 76 4.56 -22.99 9.11
CA MET A 76 4.10 -22.79 10.48
C MET A 76 2.86 -23.67 10.75
N PRO A 77 2.82 -24.41 11.88
CA PRO A 77 1.62 -25.16 12.27
C PRO A 77 0.40 -24.23 12.35
N ALA A 78 -0.73 -24.66 11.79
CA ALA A 78 -1.94 -23.84 11.68
C ALA A 78 -2.40 -23.19 13.02
N PRO A 79 -2.36 -23.87 14.19
CA PRO A 79 -2.69 -23.22 15.46
C PRO A 79 -1.74 -22.08 15.83
N VAL A 80 -0.44 -22.22 15.55
CA VAL A 80 0.58 -21.18 15.82
C VAL A 80 0.37 -20.00 14.89
N ALA A 81 0.12 -20.25 13.61
CA ALA A 81 -0.22 -19.22 12.63
C ALA A 81 -1.50 -18.46 13.03
N ALA A 82 -2.53 -19.18 13.51
CA ALA A 82 -3.77 -18.56 13.98
C ALA A 82 -3.53 -17.62 15.19
N ILE A 83 -2.72 -18.05 16.17
CA ILE A 83 -2.33 -17.21 17.32
C ILE A 83 -1.54 -15.99 16.84
N GLY A 84 -0.56 -16.18 15.95
CA GLY A 84 0.23 -15.09 15.38
C GLY A 84 -0.65 -14.07 14.64
N MET A 85 -1.59 -14.54 13.82
CA MET A 85 -2.56 -13.69 13.12
C MET A 85 -3.49 -12.95 14.07
N ALA A 86 -4.01 -13.62 15.10
CA ALA A 86 -4.83 -12.98 16.12
C ALA A 86 -4.05 -11.88 16.85
N GLY A 87 -2.79 -12.14 17.22
CA GLY A 87 -1.88 -11.17 17.82
C GLY A 87 -1.61 -9.98 16.89
N PHE A 88 -1.36 -10.23 15.61
CA PHE A 88 -1.14 -9.19 14.61
C PHE A 88 -2.39 -8.33 14.39
N CYS A 89 -3.56 -8.95 14.23
CA CYS A 89 -4.82 -8.21 14.13
C CYS A 89 -5.12 -7.41 15.40
N ALA A 90 -4.83 -7.96 16.59
CA ALA A 90 -4.97 -7.25 17.86
C ALA A 90 -4.04 -6.03 17.95
N TYR A 91 -2.77 -6.18 17.53
CA TYR A 91 -1.84 -5.05 17.41
C TYR A 91 -2.38 -3.96 16.49
N LEU A 92 -2.84 -4.32 15.29
CA LEU A 92 -3.42 -3.36 14.36
C LEU A 92 -4.70 -2.71 14.92
N ALA A 93 -5.52 -3.44 15.69
CA ALA A 93 -6.73 -2.94 16.33
C ALA A 93 -6.46 -1.94 17.47
N LEU A 94 -5.23 -1.88 18.00
CA LEU A 94 -4.85 -0.84 18.98
C LEU A 94 -4.95 0.56 18.39
N TRP A 95 -4.74 0.74 17.08
CA TRP A 95 -4.80 2.07 16.44
C TRP A 95 -6.20 2.66 16.44
N PRO A 96 -7.26 1.97 16.00
CA PRO A 96 -8.64 2.42 16.21
C PRO A 96 -9.02 2.55 17.69
N ALA A 97 -8.47 1.72 18.58
CA ALA A 97 -8.70 1.84 20.00
C ALA A 97 -8.14 3.17 20.56
N LEU A 98 -6.90 3.51 20.19
CA LEU A 98 -6.27 4.79 20.57
C LEU A 98 -7.01 5.98 19.99
N ALA A 99 -7.49 5.89 18.74
CA ALA A 99 -8.31 6.93 18.14
C ALA A 99 -9.60 7.16 18.94
N GLY A 100 -10.34 6.11 19.27
CA GLY A 100 -11.56 6.20 20.08
C GLY A 100 -11.30 6.75 21.49
N TRP A 101 -10.22 6.32 22.13
CA TRP A 101 -9.78 6.86 23.42
C TRP A 101 -9.51 8.37 23.34
N ALA A 102 -8.78 8.82 22.32
CA ALA A 102 -8.46 10.22 22.09
C ALA A 102 -9.72 11.07 21.85
N VAL A 103 -10.64 10.59 21.00
CA VAL A 103 -11.93 11.25 20.74
C VAL A 103 -12.70 11.53 22.04
N ALA A 104 -12.81 10.51 22.90
CA ALA A 104 -13.57 10.66 24.15
C ALA A 104 -12.84 11.50 25.22
N ARG A 105 -11.53 11.72 25.08
CA ARG A 105 -10.75 12.62 25.96
C ARG A 105 -10.81 14.07 25.52
N VAL A 106 -10.96 14.30 24.22
CA VAL A 106 -10.85 15.63 23.61
C VAL A 106 -12.18 16.40 23.66
N ALA A 107 -13.33 15.70 23.57
CA ALA A 107 -14.63 16.36 23.49
C ALA A 107 -15.71 15.68 24.36
N PRO A 108 -16.71 16.43 24.83
CA PRO A 108 -17.82 15.90 25.67
C PRO A 108 -18.64 14.84 24.92
N ALA A 109 -19.23 13.89 25.67
CA ALA A 109 -20.15 12.91 25.13
C ALA A 109 -21.40 13.58 24.50
N GLY A 110 -21.91 12.98 23.41
CA GLY A 110 -23.08 13.48 22.68
C GLY A 110 -22.80 14.71 21.81
N SER A 111 -21.62 15.32 21.87
CA SER A 111 -21.34 16.58 21.15
C SER A 111 -20.93 16.33 19.69
N ALA A 112 -21.25 17.26 18.79
CA ALA A 112 -20.75 17.28 17.41
C ALA A 112 -19.22 17.44 17.36
N ALA A 113 -18.59 18.03 18.37
CA ALA A 113 -17.15 18.13 18.47
C ALA A 113 -16.47 16.75 18.47
N ARG A 114 -17.12 15.70 19.03
CA ARG A 114 -16.62 14.33 18.94
C ARG A 114 -16.57 13.78 17.51
N LEU A 115 -17.48 14.17 16.64
CA LEU A 115 -17.48 13.77 15.23
C LEU A 115 -16.30 14.40 14.48
N VAL A 116 -16.00 15.68 14.78
CA VAL A 116 -14.79 16.35 14.24
C VAL A 116 -13.51 15.69 14.77
N ALA A 117 -13.48 15.41 16.08
CA ALA A 117 -12.36 14.68 16.69
C ALA A 117 -12.16 13.29 16.07
N ALA A 118 -13.26 12.59 15.75
CA ALA A 118 -13.21 11.24 15.18
C ALA A 118 -12.54 11.22 13.80
N ALA A 119 -12.84 12.18 12.93
CA ALA A 119 -12.19 12.28 11.62
C ALA A 119 -10.68 12.52 11.75
N GLY A 120 -10.25 13.45 12.62
CA GLY A 120 -8.82 13.72 12.87
C GLY A 120 -8.10 12.54 13.52
N ALA A 121 -8.69 11.96 14.58
CA ALA A 121 -8.10 10.87 15.33
C ALA A 121 -7.94 9.58 14.48
N TRP A 122 -8.96 9.26 13.66
CA TRP A 122 -8.88 8.14 12.72
C TRP A 122 -7.71 8.29 11.75
N THR A 123 -7.63 9.45 11.09
CA THR A 123 -6.58 9.72 10.10
C THR A 123 -5.18 9.71 10.73
N LEU A 124 -5.02 10.31 11.91
CA LEU A 124 -3.74 10.25 12.62
C LEU A 124 -3.37 8.81 13.02
N ALA A 125 -4.34 8.01 13.45
CA ALA A 125 -4.10 6.61 13.78
C ALA A 125 -3.67 5.79 12.56
N GLU A 126 -4.30 5.99 11.37
CA GLU A 126 -3.86 5.36 10.13
C GLU A 126 -2.44 5.81 9.72
N TRP A 127 -2.17 7.11 9.81
CA TRP A 127 -0.85 7.65 9.48
C TRP A 127 0.24 7.10 10.40
N LEU A 128 0.03 7.12 11.72
CA LEU A 128 0.97 6.58 12.71
C LEU A 128 1.22 5.07 12.48
N ARG A 129 0.16 4.29 12.21
CA ARG A 129 0.25 2.88 11.86
C ARG A 129 1.09 2.65 10.59
N GLY A 130 1.13 3.64 9.70
CA GLY A 130 1.86 3.59 8.44
C GLY A 130 3.39 3.61 8.58
N PHE A 131 3.96 3.98 9.75
CA PHE A 131 5.41 4.01 9.93
C PHE A 131 5.91 3.51 11.30
N MET A 132 5.06 3.48 12.33
CA MET A 132 5.48 2.99 13.64
C MET A 132 5.70 1.47 13.63
N LEU A 133 6.77 1.01 14.28
CA LEU A 133 7.19 -0.40 14.33
C LEU A 133 7.31 -1.01 12.92
N THR A 134 8.06 -0.35 12.06
CA THR A 134 8.27 -0.61 10.62
C THR A 134 7.10 -0.24 9.71
N GLY A 135 5.91 0.01 10.26
CA GLY A 135 4.71 0.41 9.53
C GLY A 135 3.94 -0.75 8.88
N PHE A 136 2.62 -0.58 8.83
CA PHE A 136 1.70 -1.43 8.04
C PHE A 136 0.54 -0.57 7.54
N PRO A 137 0.70 0.19 6.45
CA PRO A 137 -0.32 1.12 5.95
C PRO A 137 -1.46 0.45 5.17
N TRP A 138 -1.51 -0.90 5.13
CA TRP A 138 -2.55 -1.67 4.47
C TRP A 138 -3.93 -1.32 5.01
N LEU A 139 -4.98 -1.32 4.16
CA LEU A 139 -6.36 -0.96 4.52
C LEU A 139 -6.51 0.46 5.08
N ALA A 140 -5.65 1.43 4.73
CA ALA A 140 -6.01 2.83 4.89
C ALA A 140 -7.26 3.11 4.03
N VAL A 141 -8.30 3.71 4.62
CA VAL A 141 -9.60 3.82 3.95
C VAL A 141 -9.55 4.68 2.68
N GLY A 142 -8.51 5.50 2.54
CA GLY A 142 -8.24 6.25 1.32
C GLY A 142 -8.00 5.35 0.10
N HIS A 143 -7.41 4.18 0.25
CA HIS A 143 -7.21 3.25 -0.87
C HIS A 143 -8.53 2.80 -1.49
N ALA A 144 -9.58 2.63 -0.69
CA ALA A 144 -10.90 2.23 -1.15
C ALA A 144 -11.57 3.23 -2.11
N GLN A 145 -11.00 4.42 -2.27
CA GLN A 145 -11.51 5.46 -3.18
C GLN A 145 -11.05 5.29 -4.65
N LEU A 146 -10.16 4.35 -4.92
CA LEU A 146 -9.76 3.96 -6.29
C LEU A 146 -10.26 2.55 -6.61
N PRO A 147 -10.74 2.36 -7.85
CA PRO A 147 -11.14 3.37 -8.82
C PRO A 147 -12.52 3.98 -8.50
N GLY A 148 -12.80 5.13 -9.06
CA GLY A 148 -14.18 5.61 -9.28
C GLY A 148 -14.75 6.61 -8.27
N SER A 149 -14.05 6.98 -7.19
CA SER A 149 -14.49 8.05 -6.29
C SER A 149 -13.74 9.36 -6.54
N THR A 150 -14.46 10.47 -6.63
CA THR A 150 -13.85 11.80 -6.74
C THR A 150 -13.03 12.19 -5.50
N LEU A 151 -13.23 11.53 -4.35
CA LEU A 151 -12.39 11.75 -3.18
C LEU A 151 -10.94 11.32 -3.42
N ALA A 152 -10.67 10.44 -4.37
CA ALA A 152 -9.30 10.11 -4.79
C ALA A 152 -8.54 11.32 -5.37
N GLY A 153 -9.24 12.38 -5.81
CA GLY A 153 -8.62 13.63 -6.27
C GLY A 153 -7.77 14.35 -5.22
N TYR A 154 -7.94 14.04 -3.95
CA TYR A 154 -7.06 14.56 -2.88
C TYR A 154 -5.69 13.88 -2.83
N ALA A 155 -5.50 12.74 -3.50
CA ALA A 155 -4.26 11.96 -3.43
C ALA A 155 -3.01 12.74 -3.93
N PRO A 156 -3.03 13.46 -5.06
CA PRO A 156 -1.89 14.26 -5.51
C PRO A 156 -1.50 15.41 -4.55
N VAL A 157 -2.41 15.81 -3.64
CA VAL A 157 -2.18 16.92 -2.70
C VAL A 157 -1.55 16.45 -1.39
N GLY A 158 -2.03 15.36 -0.80
CA GLY A 158 -1.55 14.91 0.52
C GLY A 158 -1.57 13.39 0.72
N GLY A 159 -1.56 12.64 -0.40
CA GLY A 159 -1.48 11.18 -0.39
C GLY A 159 -2.74 10.48 0.13
N VAL A 160 -2.63 9.18 0.27
CA VAL A 160 -3.71 8.31 0.73
C VAL A 160 -4.31 8.76 2.07
N PHE A 161 -3.51 9.36 2.96
CA PHE A 161 -4.02 9.79 4.26
C PHE A 161 -4.84 11.08 4.18
N LEU A 162 -4.63 11.94 3.18
CA LEU A 162 -5.53 13.06 2.92
C LEU A 162 -6.86 12.56 2.32
N VAL A 163 -6.81 11.54 1.48
CA VAL A 163 -8.02 10.83 1.01
C VAL A 163 -8.75 10.18 2.19
N SER A 164 -8.02 9.52 3.10
CA SER A 164 -8.58 8.95 4.34
C SER A 164 -9.26 10.02 5.20
N LEU A 165 -8.65 11.21 5.33
CA LEU A 165 -9.26 12.32 6.05
C LEU A 165 -10.56 12.77 5.38
N ALA A 166 -10.59 12.89 4.06
CA ALA A 166 -11.81 13.23 3.32
C ALA A 166 -12.91 12.19 3.55
N VAL A 167 -12.59 10.88 3.49
CA VAL A 167 -13.53 9.79 3.81
C VAL A 167 -14.02 9.88 5.25
N ALA A 168 -13.12 10.14 6.22
CA ALA A 168 -13.46 10.28 7.62
C ALA A 168 -14.34 11.52 7.89
N ILE A 169 -14.12 12.63 7.17
CA ILE A 169 -14.99 13.82 7.24
C ILE A 169 -16.37 13.50 6.66
N VAL A 170 -16.46 12.79 5.52
CA VAL A 170 -17.75 12.30 4.98
C VAL A 170 -18.45 11.41 5.99
N ALA A 171 -17.74 10.51 6.68
CA ALA A 171 -18.31 9.68 7.75
C ALA A 171 -18.85 10.53 8.92
N ALA A 172 -18.11 11.55 9.34
CA ALA A 172 -18.54 12.47 10.40
C ALA A 172 -19.79 13.27 9.99
N ILE A 173 -19.85 13.74 8.74
CA ILE A 173 -21.00 14.42 8.17
C ILE A 173 -22.20 13.48 8.09
N LEU A 174 -22.02 12.24 7.67
CA LEU A 174 -23.08 11.23 7.62
C LEU A 174 -23.63 10.93 9.01
N ALA A 175 -22.75 10.76 10.01
CA ALA A 175 -23.16 10.60 11.41
C ALA A 175 -23.94 11.80 11.93
N TYR A 176 -23.52 13.02 11.60
CA TYR A 176 -24.23 14.25 11.93
C TYR A 176 -25.59 14.35 11.24
N ALA A 177 -25.68 13.93 9.96
CA ALA A 177 -26.94 13.90 9.23
C ALA A 177 -27.95 12.91 9.81
N ILE A 178 -27.49 11.72 10.20
CA ILE A 178 -28.33 10.70 10.87
C ILE A 178 -28.92 11.27 12.16
N ASP A 179 -28.11 11.93 12.99
CA ASP A 179 -28.56 12.58 14.21
C ASP A 179 -29.56 13.75 13.93
N ALA A 180 -29.30 14.54 12.90
CA ALA A 180 -30.16 15.63 12.47
C ALA A 180 -31.54 15.15 11.99
N LEU A 181 -31.56 14.02 11.26
CA LEU A 181 -32.83 13.37 10.83
C LEU A 181 -33.61 12.85 12.02
N ALA A 182 -32.97 12.20 13.00
CA ALA A 182 -33.61 11.74 14.22
C ALA A 182 -34.22 12.87 15.04
N GLN A 183 -33.64 14.08 14.97
CA GLN A 183 -34.16 15.29 15.64
C GLN A 183 -35.09 16.15 14.76
N SER A 184 -35.45 15.66 13.56
CA SER A 184 -36.31 16.35 12.59
C SER A 184 -35.82 17.78 12.27
N SER A 185 -34.50 17.97 12.11
CA SER A 185 -33.84 19.27 11.87
C SER A 185 -33.46 19.45 10.41
N PRO A 186 -34.32 20.01 9.53
CA PRO A 186 -34.01 20.16 8.10
C PRO A 186 -32.79 21.06 7.84
N LYS A 187 -32.60 22.08 8.69
CA LYS A 187 -31.42 22.97 8.60
C LYS A 187 -30.10 22.20 8.78
N ARG A 188 -30.02 21.33 9.77
CA ARG A 188 -28.81 20.50 10.02
C ARG A 188 -28.59 19.50 8.91
N VAL A 189 -29.65 18.92 8.36
CA VAL A 189 -29.56 18.02 7.19
C VAL A 189 -29.03 18.78 5.97
N ALA A 190 -29.51 19.99 5.71
CA ALA A 190 -29.02 20.84 4.62
C ALA A 190 -27.54 21.19 4.78
N ILE A 191 -27.09 21.54 6.00
CA ILE A 191 -25.67 21.79 6.31
C ILE A 191 -24.83 20.54 6.00
N ALA A 192 -25.26 19.37 6.43
CA ALA A 192 -24.58 18.11 6.16
C ALA A 192 -24.48 17.82 4.65
N ALA A 193 -25.58 17.96 3.92
CA ALA A 193 -25.60 17.75 2.46
C ALA A 193 -24.67 18.72 1.74
N THR A 194 -24.67 20.01 2.10
CA THR A 194 -23.77 21.02 1.54
C THR A 194 -22.30 20.68 1.82
N GLY A 195 -21.98 20.29 3.07
CA GLY A 195 -20.62 19.91 3.45
C GLY A 195 -20.11 18.70 2.69
N ALA A 196 -20.95 17.66 2.54
CA ALA A 196 -20.59 16.48 1.73
C ALA A 196 -20.41 16.86 0.25
N ALA A 197 -21.36 17.61 -0.33
CA ALA A 197 -21.26 18.06 -1.72
C ALA A 197 -19.98 18.88 -1.97
N THR A 198 -19.61 19.77 -1.05
CA THR A 198 -18.36 20.55 -1.14
C THR A 198 -17.13 19.66 -1.21
N LEU A 199 -17.06 18.61 -0.38
CA LEU A 199 -15.92 17.67 -0.40
C LEU A 199 -15.84 16.90 -1.73
N PHE A 200 -16.96 16.37 -2.22
CA PHE A 200 -16.99 15.64 -3.49
C PHE A 200 -16.67 16.56 -4.68
N VAL A 201 -17.20 17.78 -4.70
CA VAL A 201 -16.91 18.76 -5.76
C VAL A 201 -15.44 19.19 -5.71
N ALA A 202 -14.89 19.50 -4.54
CA ALA A 202 -13.48 19.84 -4.41
C ALA A 202 -12.58 18.67 -4.85
N GLY A 203 -12.90 17.45 -4.47
CA GLY A 203 -12.22 16.25 -4.94
C GLY A 203 -12.28 16.11 -6.46
N ALA A 204 -13.46 16.33 -7.07
CA ALA A 204 -13.63 16.28 -8.53
C ALA A 204 -12.84 17.39 -9.26
N VAL A 205 -12.71 18.57 -8.68
CA VAL A 205 -11.87 19.66 -9.22
C VAL A 205 -10.39 19.25 -9.16
N LEU A 206 -9.91 18.77 -8.01
CA LEU A 206 -8.54 18.32 -7.85
C LEU A 206 -8.20 17.14 -8.76
N ASP A 207 -9.16 16.24 -9.00
CA ASP A 207 -9.02 15.08 -9.87
C ASP A 207 -8.79 15.45 -11.34
N ARG A 208 -9.30 16.61 -11.77
CA ARG A 208 -9.12 17.15 -13.13
C ARG A 208 -7.87 18.00 -13.29
N MET A 209 -7.17 18.31 -12.20
CA MET A 209 -5.95 19.11 -12.28
C MET A 209 -4.78 18.29 -12.80
N GLU A 210 -4.15 18.79 -13.86
CA GLU A 210 -2.93 18.18 -14.39
C GLU A 210 -1.72 18.69 -13.62
N TRP A 211 -1.21 17.86 -12.69
CA TRP A 211 -0.04 18.16 -11.87
C TRP A 211 1.28 17.86 -12.59
N THR A 212 1.25 16.98 -13.58
CA THR A 212 2.41 16.49 -14.32
C THR A 212 2.13 16.57 -15.82
N ALA A 213 3.18 16.69 -16.63
CA ALA A 213 3.08 16.79 -18.08
C ALA A 213 3.52 15.49 -18.76
N ALA A 214 2.78 15.04 -19.75
CA ALA A 214 3.15 13.89 -20.57
C ALA A 214 4.41 14.18 -21.40
N ARG A 215 5.30 13.20 -21.55
CA ARG A 215 6.43 13.26 -22.45
C ARG A 215 5.98 13.15 -23.92
N PRO A 216 6.75 13.68 -24.87
CA PRO A 216 6.35 13.71 -26.28
C PRO A 216 6.20 12.31 -26.91
N SER A 217 6.96 11.31 -26.44
CA SER A 217 7.00 10.01 -27.06
C SER A 217 6.71 8.90 -26.04
N PRO A 218 5.78 7.99 -26.34
CA PRO A 218 5.55 6.82 -25.52
C PRO A 218 6.67 5.80 -25.69
N VAL A 219 6.92 4.99 -24.66
CA VAL A 219 7.81 3.85 -24.70
C VAL A 219 7.02 2.56 -24.86
N ALA A 220 7.50 1.66 -25.74
CA ALA A 220 6.96 0.30 -25.85
C ALA A 220 7.41 -0.52 -24.63
N VAL A 221 6.46 -1.04 -23.86
CA VAL A 221 6.72 -1.82 -22.64
C VAL A 221 6.19 -3.24 -22.77
N THR A 222 6.90 -4.20 -22.15
CA THR A 222 6.41 -5.56 -21.92
C THR A 222 6.57 -5.91 -20.45
N LEU A 223 5.46 -6.24 -19.78
CA LEU A 223 5.49 -6.80 -18.44
C LEU A 223 5.37 -8.32 -18.51
N VAL A 224 6.23 -9.01 -17.81
CA VAL A 224 6.36 -10.47 -17.91
C VAL A 224 5.78 -11.14 -16.67
N GLN A 225 4.85 -12.07 -16.86
CA GLN A 225 4.29 -12.93 -15.82
C GLN A 225 4.76 -14.36 -16.05
N GLY A 226 5.71 -14.84 -15.22
CA GLY A 226 6.32 -16.17 -15.38
C GLY A 226 5.42 -17.30 -14.90
N ASN A 227 4.56 -17.03 -13.94
CA ASN A 227 3.69 -18.03 -13.27
C ASN A 227 4.47 -19.24 -12.76
N ILE A 228 5.56 -18.99 -12.06
CA ILE A 228 6.38 -20.03 -11.43
C ILE A 228 5.81 -20.27 -10.03
N PRO A 229 5.39 -21.52 -9.70
CA PRO A 229 4.90 -21.85 -8.36
C PRO A 229 5.93 -21.52 -7.28
N GLN A 230 5.47 -21.00 -6.14
CA GLN A 230 6.35 -20.55 -5.06
C GLN A 230 7.18 -21.70 -4.48
N GLU A 231 6.61 -22.90 -4.39
CA GLU A 231 7.26 -24.11 -3.89
C GLU A 231 8.44 -24.54 -4.78
N GLN A 232 8.36 -24.23 -6.07
CA GLN A 232 9.38 -24.58 -7.06
C GLN A 232 10.44 -23.50 -7.23
N LYS A 233 10.19 -22.30 -6.72
CA LYS A 233 10.99 -21.12 -7.00
C LYS A 233 12.42 -21.23 -6.45
N PHE A 234 12.58 -21.85 -5.29
CA PHE A 234 13.86 -22.01 -4.61
C PHE A 234 14.41 -23.45 -4.68
N ASP A 235 13.80 -24.31 -5.49
CA ASP A 235 14.27 -25.66 -5.72
C ASP A 235 15.48 -25.63 -6.70
N PRO A 236 16.67 -26.12 -6.29
CA PRO A 236 17.85 -26.11 -7.13
C PRO A 236 17.67 -26.87 -8.47
N GLU A 237 16.85 -27.93 -8.47
CA GLU A 237 16.59 -28.73 -9.69
C GLU A 237 15.68 -27.97 -10.69
N LEU A 238 14.89 -27.02 -10.20
CA LEU A 238 13.90 -26.28 -11.00
C LEU A 238 14.34 -24.85 -11.36
N ARG A 239 15.44 -24.33 -10.80
CA ARG A 239 15.93 -22.99 -11.08
C ARG A 239 16.27 -22.77 -12.55
N ASP A 240 16.85 -23.76 -13.24
CA ASP A 240 17.19 -23.68 -14.66
C ASP A 240 15.94 -23.52 -15.53
N ARG A 241 14.81 -24.01 -15.06
CA ARG A 241 13.51 -23.79 -15.69
C ARG A 241 13.12 -22.32 -15.64
N ALA A 242 13.39 -21.63 -14.53
CA ALA A 242 13.10 -20.18 -14.41
C ALA A 242 13.94 -19.41 -15.44
N PHE A 243 15.24 -19.69 -15.56
CA PHE A 243 16.11 -19.04 -16.54
C PHE A 243 15.59 -19.21 -17.97
N ARG A 244 15.25 -20.45 -18.36
CA ARG A 244 14.68 -20.72 -19.69
C ARG A 244 13.37 -19.97 -19.93
N ILE A 245 12.40 -20.07 -18.99
CA ILE A 245 11.11 -19.43 -19.13
C ILE A 245 11.25 -17.92 -19.34
N TYR A 246 12.01 -17.23 -18.49
CA TYR A 246 12.15 -15.79 -18.62
C TYR A 246 12.96 -15.38 -19.85
N THR A 247 13.99 -16.13 -20.23
CA THR A 247 14.74 -15.88 -21.47
C THR A 247 13.85 -16.03 -22.70
N GLU A 248 13.03 -17.09 -22.78
CA GLU A 248 12.07 -17.31 -23.86
C GLU A 248 11.02 -16.19 -23.93
N LEU A 249 10.47 -15.77 -22.77
CA LEU A 249 9.49 -14.71 -22.71
C LEU A 249 10.07 -13.35 -23.12
N VAL A 250 11.32 -13.03 -22.73
CA VAL A 250 12.02 -11.82 -23.19
C VAL A 250 12.30 -11.90 -24.69
N ALA A 251 12.71 -13.06 -25.22
CA ALA A 251 12.93 -13.24 -26.65
C ALA A 251 11.62 -13.03 -27.45
N ALA A 252 10.49 -13.51 -26.95
CA ALA A 252 9.17 -13.36 -27.57
C ALA A 252 8.55 -11.96 -27.39
N SER A 253 9.03 -11.14 -26.44
CA SER A 253 8.51 -9.81 -26.16
C SER A 253 8.89 -8.80 -27.26
N ARG A 254 8.16 -7.66 -27.31
CA ARG A 254 8.39 -6.59 -28.30
C ARG A 254 8.74 -5.24 -27.65
N GLY A 255 8.64 -5.14 -26.32
CA GLY A 255 8.91 -3.91 -25.58
C GLY A 255 10.38 -3.46 -25.70
N ARG A 256 10.59 -2.15 -25.69
CA ARG A 256 11.90 -1.55 -25.46
C ARG A 256 12.26 -1.55 -23.98
N LEU A 257 11.25 -1.43 -23.11
CA LEU A 257 11.38 -1.65 -21.67
C LEU A 257 10.67 -2.96 -21.32
N VAL A 258 11.43 -3.98 -20.93
CA VAL A 258 10.90 -5.26 -20.48
C VAL A 258 11.07 -5.37 -18.98
N VAL A 259 10.03 -5.76 -18.24
CA VAL A 259 10.08 -5.86 -16.79
C VAL A 259 9.75 -7.28 -16.35
N LEU A 260 10.71 -7.93 -15.72
CA LEU A 260 10.53 -9.22 -15.06
C LEU A 260 10.08 -9.01 -13.60
N PRO A 261 9.36 -9.98 -12.99
CA PRO A 261 8.90 -9.84 -11.61
C PRO A 261 10.04 -9.93 -10.58
N GLU A 262 9.70 -9.66 -9.33
CA GLU A 262 10.57 -9.84 -8.16
C GLU A 262 11.12 -11.26 -8.11
N SER A 263 12.44 -11.37 -7.85
CA SER A 263 13.14 -12.67 -7.81
C SER A 263 12.79 -13.56 -9.01
N ALA A 264 12.76 -12.96 -10.22
CA ALA A 264 12.56 -13.73 -11.45
C ALA A 264 13.64 -14.81 -11.57
N PHE A 265 14.86 -14.45 -11.20
CA PHE A 265 15.95 -15.39 -10.96
C PHE A 265 16.13 -15.53 -9.44
N PRO A 266 15.65 -16.66 -8.85
CA PRO A 266 15.65 -16.86 -7.40
C PRO A 266 17.01 -17.36 -6.87
N VAL A 267 18.07 -16.76 -7.35
CA VAL A 267 19.48 -17.07 -7.05
C VAL A 267 20.25 -15.77 -6.84
N PHE A 268 21.49 -15.87 -6.41
CA PHE A 268 22.40 -14.73 -6.41
C PHE A 268 22.81 -14.37 -7.83
N ALA A 269 23.07 -13.07 -8.08
CA ALA A 269 23.43 -12.58 -9.41
C ALA A 269 24.65 -13.31 -9.98
N GLU A 270 25.60 -13.69 -9.13
CA GLU A 270 26.81 -14.42 -9.47
C GLU A 270 26.53 -15.87 -9.91
N GLU A 271 25.39 -16.44 -9.51
CA GLU A 271 24.98 -17.80 -9.85
C GLU A 271 24.15 -17.87 -11.16
N VAL A 272 23.75 -16.72 -11.71
CA VAL A 272 23.04 -16.68 -12.98
C VAL A 272 24.00 -17.07 -14.11
N PRO A 273 23.66 -18.07 -14.95
CA PRO A 273 24.52 -18.46 -16.04
C PRO A 273 24.89 -17.27 -16.94
N GLN A 274 26.18 -17.11 -17.22
CA GLN A 274 26.67 -15.99 -18.04
C GLN A 274 26.01 -15.97 -19.44
N GLU A 275 25.68 -17.13 -20.00
CA GLU A 275 24.98 -17.25 -21.27
C GLU A 275 23.58 -16.64 -21.18
N THR A 276 22.85 -16.82 -20.05
CA THR A 276 21.54 -16.22 -19.79
C THR A 276 21.67 -14.70 -19.77
N VAL A 277 22.62 -14.17 -19.00
CA VAL A 277 22.86 -12.71 -18.90
C VAL A 277 23.23 -12.13 -20.26
N ALA A 278 24.15 -12.77 -20.97
CA ALA A 278 24.62 -12.35 -22.31
C ALA A 278 23.47 -12.38 -23.33
N THR A 279 22.61 -13.40 -23.29
CA THR A 279 21.46 -13.53 -24.19
C THR A 279 20.44 -12.44 -23.95
N LEU A 280 20.04 -12.17 -22.69
CA LEU A 280 19.12 -11.09 -22.33
C LEU A 280 19.68 -9.73 -22.76
N ALA A 281 20.93 -9.43 -22.41
CA ALA A 281 21.58 -8.18 -22.75
C ALA A 281 21.70 -7.97 -24.27
N ARG A 282 22.06 -9.00 -25.04
CA ARG A 282 22.12 -8.94 -26.49
C ARG A 282 20.75 -8.69 -27.10
N THR A 283 19.74 -9.48 -26.72
CA THR A 283 18.36 -9.34 -27.21
C THR A 283 17.83 -7.92 -27.00
N MET A 284 18.10 -7.32 -25.86
CA MET A 284 17.64 -5.97 -25.58
C MET A 284 18.46 -4.89 -26.28
N ARG A 285 19.80 -5.06 -26.43
CA ARG A 285 20.63 -4.12 -27.21
C ARG A 285 20.20 -4.07 -28.67
N GLU A 286 19.93 -5.22 -29.29
CA GLU A 286 19.44 -5.28 -30.69
C GLU A 286 18.15 -4.50 -30.90
N ARG A 287 17.34 -4.33 -29.85
CA ARG A 287 16.09 -3.53 -29.86
C ARG A 287 16.30 -2.09 -29.44
N GLY A 288 17.50 -1.68 -29.00
CA GLY A 288 17.77 -0.39 -28.40
C GLY A 288 16.98 -0.18 -27.10
N GLY A 289 16.81 -1.24 -26.30
CA GLY A 289 16.04 -1.26 -25.07
C GLY A 289 16.72 -1.97 -23.92
N ASP A 290 16.02 -2.11 -22.79
CA ASP A 290 16.53 -2.69 -21.55
C ASP A 290 15.53 -3.63 -20.90
N VAL A 291 16.02 -4.65 -20.19
CA VAL A 291 15.22 -5.51 -19.31
C VAL A 291 15.59 -5.27 -17.84
N LEU A 292 14.58 -5.13 -17.01
CA LEU A 292 14.71 -5.10 -15.55
C LEU A 292 14.51 -6.51 -15.00
N VAL A 293 15.50 -7.02 -14.26
CA VAL A 293 15.55 -8.41 -13.77
C VAL A 293 15.57 -8.41 -12.24
N GLY A 294 14.59 -9.03 -11.61
CA GLY A 294 14.57 -9.27 -10.16
C GLY A 294 15.53 -10.41 -9.80
N VAL A 295 16.50 -10.16 -8.92
CA VAL A 295 17.57 -11.10 -8.53
C VAL A 295 18.06 -10.76 -7.12
N PHE A 296 18.71 -11.70 -6.44
CA PHE A 296 19.41 -11.44 -5.17
C PHE A 296 20.86 -11.05 -5.40
N ILE A 297 21.38 -10.12 -4.56
CA ILE A 297 22.79 -9.74 -4.58
C ILE A 297 23.38 -9.96 -3.19
N ALA A 298 24.50 -10.71 -3.15
CA ALA A 298 25.31 -10.84 -1.97
C ALA A 298 26.44 -9.80 -1.99
N ARG A 299 26.69 -9.15 -0.86
CA ARG A 299 27.86 -8.29 -0.66
C ARG A 299 28.69 -8.80 0.50
N PRO A 300 30.01 -8.61 0.47
CA PRO A 300 30.85 -8.92 1.62
C PRO A 300 30.32 -8.25 2.89
N PRO A 301 30.49 -8.89 4.07
CA PRO A 301 30.12 -8.29 5.33
C PRO A 301 30.92 -6.99 5.56
N GLU A 302 30.31 -6.01 6.19
CA GLU A 302 31.04 -4.84 6.69
C GLU A 302 31.84 -5.19 7.95
N ALA A 303 32.74 -4.28 8.35
CA ALA A 303 33.57 -4.49 9.53
C ALA A 303 32.73 -4.74 10.79
N GLY A 304 32.89 -5.92 11.38
CA GLY A 304 32.13 -6.37 12.56
C GLY A 304 30.92 -7.26 12.27
N GLU A 305 30.57 -7.50 11.01
CA GLU A 305 29.53 -8.45 10.60
C GLU A 305 30.12 -9.84 10.33
N ALA A 306 29.39 -10.88 10.74
CA ALA A 306 29.82 -12.27 10.55
C ALA A 306 29.32 -12.90 9.25
N GLN A 307 28.33 -12.29 8.57
CA GLN A 307 27.66 -12.87 7.41
C GLN A 307 27.57 -11.86 6.26
N PRO A 308 27.55 -12.33 4.99
CA PRO A 308 27.31 -11.49 3.83
C PRO A 308 25.97 -10.74 3.93
N ARG A 309 25.94 -9.53 3.38
CA ARG A 309 24.72 -8.74 3.24
C ARG A 309 23.95 -9.21 2.02
N LEU A 310 22.68 -9.59 2.24
CA LEU A 310 21.79 -10.08 1.19
C LEU A 310 20.80 -8.98 0.82
N HIS A 311 20.73 -8.64 -0.48
CA HIS A 311 19.82 -7.62 -0.97
C HIS A 311 18.87 -8.22 -2.03
N ASN A 312 17.56 -8.07 -1.83
CA ASN A 312 16.59 -8.23 -2.91
C ASN A 312 16.74 -7.05 -3.86
N SER A 313 16.90 -7.31 -5.15
CA SER A 313 17.40 -6.30 -6.06
C SER A 313 16.76 -6.39 -7.45
N VAL A 314 16.86 -5.30 -8.20
CA VAL A 314 16.57 -5.23 -9.63
C VAL A 314 17.80 -4.73 -10.37
N VAL A 315 18.20 -5.47 -11.40
CA VAL A 315 19.34 -5.14 -12.28
C VAL A 315 18.81 -4.81 -13.67
N SER A 316 19.32 -3.76 -14.30
CA SER A 316 19.05 -3.47 -15.72
C SER A 316 20.10 -4.12 -16.61
N LEU A 317 19.66 -4.72 -17.72
CA LEU A 317 20.51 -5.30 -18.76
C LEU A 317 19.99 -4.86 -20.13
N GLY A 318 20.87 -4.40 -21.00
CA GLY A 318 20.46 -4.03 -22.36
C GLY A 318 21.33 -2.99 -23.04
N ALA A 319 20.70 -1.99 -23.65
CA ALA A 319 21.36 -0.92 -24.39
C ALA A 319 21.98 0.15 -23.48
N SER A 320 21.37 0.38 -22.32
CA SER A 320 21.89 1.30 -21.30
C SER A 320 22.98 0.61 -20.46
N ASP A 321 23.76 1.40 -19.74
CA ASP A 321 24.69 0.87 -18.75
C ASP A 321 23.92 0.07 -17.68
N THR A 322 24.54 -1.00 -17.19
CA THR A 322 23.96 -1.83 -16.13
C THR A 322 23.82 -1.03 -14.85
N GLN A 323 22.61 -0.94 -14.33
CA GLN A 323 22.26 -0.22 -13.12
C GLN A 323 21.58 -1.17 -12.15
N LEU A 324 21.59 -0.79 -10.87
CA LEU A 324 21.12 -1.61 -9.75
C LEU A 324 20.24 -0.81 -8.82
N TYR A 325 19.06 -1.38 -8.47
CA TYR A 325 18.24 -0.96 -7.36
C TYR A 325 18.18 -2.07 -6.30
N ARG A 326 18.33 -1.74 -5.05
CA ARG A 326 18.22 -2.64 -3.88
C ARG A 326 17.03 -2.24 -3.03
N LYS A 327 16.21 -3.22 -2.65
CA LYS A 327 15.03 -3.03 -1.81
C LYS A 327 15.40 -2.32 -0.51
N ARG A 328 14.70 -1.25 -0.18
CA ARG A 328 14.92 -0.41 1.00
C ARG A 328 14.03 -0.83 2.16
N HIS A 329 12.72 -0.91 1.88
CA HIS A 329 11.72 -1.23 2.89
C HIS A 329 11.44 -2.74 2.90
N LEU A 330 12.03 -3.41 3.87
CA LEU A 330 11.93 -4.88 4.01
C LEU A 330 10.65 -5.28 4.73
N VAL A 331 10.10 -6.44 4.35
CA VAL A 331 8.91 -7.02 5.00
C VAL A 331 9.29 -7.54 6.39
N PRO A 332 8.67 -7.00 7.47
CA PRO A 332 8.92 -7.51 8.81
C PRO A 332 8.55 -8.98 8.94
N PHE A 333 9.39 -9.76 9.61
CA PHE A 333 9.27 -11.20 9.82
C PHE A 333 9.34 -12.08 8.55
N GLY A 334 9.32 -11.48 7.37
CA GLY A 334 9.49 -12.18 6.09
C GLY A 334 10.91 -12.03 5.53
N GLU A 335 11.41 -10.80 5.50
CA GLU A 335 12.72 -10.46 4.94
C GLU A 335 13.70 -9.96 6.01
N THR A 336 13.19 -9.43 7.12
CA THR A 336 13.98 -8.98 8.25
C THR A 336 13.31 -9.32 9.56
N ILE A 337 14.10 -9.57 10.61
CA ILE A 337 13.59 -9.85 11.96
C ILE A 337 13.71 -8.58 12.80
N PRO A 338 12.59 -7.86 13.05
CA PRO A 338 12.60 -6.70 13.94
C PRO A 338 13.04 -7.10 15.34
N ALA A 339 13.83 -6.23 16.01
CA ALA A 339 14.36 -6.49 17.34
C ALA A 339 15.09 -7.85 17.46
N LYS A 340 15.84 -8.25 16.44
CA LYS A 340 16.59 -9.52 16.33
C LYS A 340 17.32 -9.95 17.60
N PRO A 341 17.98 -9.06 18.37
CA PRO A 341 18.63 -9.46 19.61
C PRO A 341 17.68 -10.04 20.67
N LEU A 342 16.39 -9.66 20.64
CA LEU A 342 15.40 -10.08 21.64
C LEU A 342 14.60 -11.31 21.20
N VAL A 343 14.22 -11.39 19.93
CA VAL A 343 13.25 -12.39 19.46
C VAL A 343 13.79 -13.33 18.36
N GLY A 344 14.98 -13.05 17.83
CA GLY A 344 15.53 -13.79 16.70
C GLY A 344 15.67 -15.31 16.93
N TRP A 345 16.05 -15.72 18.15
CA TRP A 345 16.18 -17.13 18.50
C TRP A 345 14.84 -17.90 18.43
N LEU A 346 13.73 -17.23 18.81
CA LEU A 346 12.39 -17.81 18.78
C LEU A 346 11.87 -17.89 17.34
N ILE A 347 12.05 -16.80 16.59
CA ILE A 347 11.53 -16.68 15.21
C ILE A 347 12.25 -17.67 14.30
N ASN A 348 13.57 -17.80 14.40
CA ASN A 348 14.34 -18.76 13.60
C ASN A 348 13.99 -20.23 13.88
N ARG A 349 13.32 -20.53 15.02
CA ARG A 349 12.81 -21.86 15.32
C ARG A 349 11.39 -22.12 14.79
N VAL A 350 10.61 -21.04 14.56
CA VAL A 350 9.19 -21.12 14.22
C VAL A 350 8.95 -20.84 12.74
N LEU A 351 9.79 -19.99 12.12
CA LEU A 351 9.67 -19.60 10.72
C LEU A 351 10.85 -20.13 9.91
N ALA A 352 10.59 -21.02 8.97
CA ALA A 352 11.59 -21.52 8.01
C ALA A 352 11.43 -20.79 6.67
N ILE A 353 11.65 -19.45 6.64
CA ILE A 353 11.55 -18.65 5.44
C ILE A 353 12.91 -18.59 4.73
N PRO A 354 13.04 -19.10 3.50
CA PRO A 354 14.28 -19.00 2.73
C PRO A 354 14.68 -17.54 2.50
N LEU A 355 15.97 -17.24 2.66
CA LEU A 355 16.53 -15.90 2.47
C LEU A 355 15.91 -14.82 3.39
N SER A 356 15.42 -15.19 4.57
CA SER A 356 15.10 -14.27 5.64
C SER A 356 16.40 -13.61 6.14
N ASP A 357 16.30 -12.41 6.75
CA ASP A 357 17.45 -11.64 7.24
C ASP A 357 18.22 -10.90 6.12
N GLN A 358 17.47 -10.30 5.22
CA GLN A 358 17.98 -9.43 4.18
C GLN A 358 18.45 -8.08 4.77
N THR A 359 19.32 -7.42 4.04
CA THR A 359 19.81 -6.08 4.33
C THR A 359 19.11 -5.06 3.44
N ALA A 360 18.59 -3.97 4.03
CA ALA A 360 18.01 -2.87 3.28
C ALA A 360 19.06 -2.20 2.37
N GLY A 361 18.61 -1.75 1.20
CA GLY A 361 19.41 -0.90 0.32
C GLY A 361 19.57 0.51 0.89
N PRO A 362 20.51 1.32 0.36
CA PRO A 362 20.70 2.71 0.79
C PRO A 362 19.51 3.60 0.41
N ASP A 363 19.32 4.68 1.17
CA ASP A 363 18.18 5.60 1.00
C ASP A 363 18.29 6.52 -0.23
N ASP A 364 19.48 6.70 -0.77
CA ASP A 364 19.83 7.67 -1.81
C ASP A 364 20.02 7.06 -3.21
N GLN A 365 19.36 5.92 -3.48
CA GLN A 365 19.44 5.29 -4.81
C GLN A 365 18.69 6.14 -5.85
N PRO A 366 19.35 6.55 -6.94
CA PRO A 366 18.67 7.28 -8.01
C PRO A 366 17.72 6.38 -8.80
N PRO A 367 16.72 6.94 -9.48
CA PRO A 367 15.95 6.22 -10.49
C PRO A 367 16.87 5.67 -11.61
N LEU A 368 16.48 4.56 -12.22
CA LEU A 368 17.23 3.93 -13.28
C LEU A 368 16.95 4.62 -14.63
N SER A 369 18.01 4.87 -15.42
CA SER A 369 17.90 5.41 -16.78
C SER A 369 17.90 4.25 -17.79
N VAL A 370 16.73 3.85 -18.27
CA VAL A 370 16.53 2.64 -19.10
C VAL A 370 15.51 2.90 -20.22
N ALA A 371 15.78 2.37 -21.41
CA ALA A 371 14.92 2.48 -22.60
C ALA A 371 14.51 3.94 -22.95
N GLY A 372 15.31 4.94 -22.57
CA GLY A 372 15.02 6.36 -22.75
C GLY A 372 14.10 6.97 -21.71
N GLU A 373 13.74 6.25 -20.66
CA GLU A 373 12.95 6.69 -19.53
C GLU A 373 13.79 6.73 -18.24
N THR A 374 13.35 7.54 -17.27
CA THR A 374 13.88 7.53 -15.91
C THR A 374 12.87 6.81 -15.01
N VAL A 375 13.25 5.65 -14.50
CA VAL A 375 12.33 4.71 -13.85
C VAL A 375 12.60 4.64 -12.35
N ALA A 376 11.62 4.99 -11.53
CA ALA A 376 11.66 4.73 -10.10
C ALA A 376 11.18 3.29 -9.85
N VAL A 377 12.13 2.42 -9.52
CA VAL A 377 11.85 1.02 -9.17
C VAL A 377 11.44 0.94 -7.70
N ASN A 378 10.47 0.09 -7.42
CA ASN A 378 10.13 -0.35 -6.09
C ASN A 378 9.83 -1.85 -6.11
N ILE A 379 10.13 -2.55 -5.01
CA ILE A 379 10.03 -4.01 -4.94
C ILE A 379 8.94 -4.40 -3.93
N CYS A 380 7.86 -5.01 -4.45
CA CYS A 380 6.79 -5.62 -3.65
C CYS A 380 6.18 -4.61 -2.64
N TYR A 381 6.29 -4.88 -1.34
CA TYR A 381 5.74 -4.14 -0.22
C TYR A 381 6.14 -2.65 -0.17
N GLU A 382 7.18 -2.22 -0.89
CA GLU A 382 7.62 -0.81 -0.91
C GLU A 382 6.54 0.14 -1.44
N ASP A 383 5.66 -0.31 -2.34
CA ASP A 383 4.56 0.51 -2.84
C ASP A 383 3.51 0.85 -1.76
N ALA A 384 3.50 0.14 -0.64
CA ALA A 384 2.66 0.49 0.49
C ALA A 384 3.05 1.85 1.13
N PHE A 385 4.30 2.31 0.97
CA PHE A 385 4.87 3.50 1.61
C PHE A 385 4.91 4.70 0.67
N GLY A 386 3.77 5.33 0.45
CA GLY A 386 3.60 6.40 -0.54
C GLY A 386 4.57 7.57 -0.39
N ALA A 387 4.84 8.06 0.83
CA ALA A 387 5.75 9.19 1.05
C ALA A 387 7.22 8.83 0.76
N GLU A 388 7.62 7.58 0.95
CA GLU A 388 8.94 7.09 0.58
C GLU A 388 9.06 7.04 -0.96
N LEU A 389 8.13 6.36 -1.62
CA LEU A 389 8.10 6.24 -3.07
C LEU A 389 8.01 7.61 -3.76
N ALA A 390 7.20 8.53 -3.24
CA ALA A 390 7.08 9.88 -3.77
C ALA A 390 8.42 10.63 -3.76
N ARG A 391 9.23 10.46 -2.70
CA ARG A 391 10.58 11.05 -2.61
C ARG A 391 11.53 10.48 -3.65
N TRP A 392 11.50 9.15 -3.84
CA TRP A 392 12.39 8.45 -4.79
C TRP A 392 12.01 8.69 -6.25
N SER A 393 10.76 9.05 -6.51
CA SER A 393 10.22 9.22 -7.86
C SER A 393 10.27 10.66 -8.39
N ARG A 394 10.88 11.61 -7.67
CA ARG A 394 10.87 13.04 -8.09
C ARG A 394 11.38 13.23 -9.51
N ASP A 395 12.53 12.64 -9.82
CA ASP A 395 13.16 12.73 -11.12
C ASP A 395 12.76 11.61 -12.10
N ALA A 396 11.86 10.73 -11.68
CA ALA A 396 11.39 9.65 -12.52
C ALA A 396 10.28 10.10 -13.48
N THR A 397 10.15 9.39 -14.59
CA THR A 397 9.06 9.56 -15.56
C THR A 397 8.02 8.46 -15.45
N LEU A 398 8.44 7.28 -14.97
CA LEU A 398 7.64 6.08 -14.77
C LEU A 398 7.93 5.46 -13.41
N LEU A 399 6.95 4.77 -12.87
CA LEU A 399 7.11 3.88 -11.72
C LEU A 399 7.12 2.43 -12.21
N VAL A 400 7.97 1.61 -11.61
CA VAL A 400 7.97 0.14 -11.82
C VAL A 400 7.88 -0.54 -10.47
N ASN A 401 6.84 -1.37 -10.29
CA ASN A 401 6.75 -2.29 -9.16
C ASN A 401 6.98 -3.71 -9.65
N VAL A 402 7.98 -4.38 -9.10
CA VAL A 402 8.20 -5.81 -9.31
C VAL A 402 7.83 -6.56 -8.05
N THR A 403 6.98 -7.58 -8.16
CA THR A 403 6.46 -8.27 -6.97
C THR A 403 6.25 -9.77 -7.17
N ASN A 404 6.18 -10.48 -6.05
CA ASN A 404 5.86 -11.89 -6.01
C ASN A 404 4.70 -12.18 -5.05
N ASP A 405 3.49 -11.87 -5.50
CA ASP A 405 2.25 -12.11 -4.73
C ASP A 405 1.90 -13.61 -4.57
N ALA A 406 2.75 -14.54 -5.06
CA ALA A 406 2.54 -15.98 -4.89
C ALA A 406 2.40 -16.40 -3.42
N TRP A 407 3.05 -15.67 -2.50
CA TRP A 407 2.95 -15.84 -1.05
C TRP A 407 1.51 -15.77 -0.51
N TYR A 408 0.64 -15.06 -1.20
CA TYR A 408 -0.74 -14.78 -0.74
C TYR A 408 -1.78 -15.64 -1.43
N GLY A 409 -1.36 -16.54 -2.33
CA GLY A 409 -2.23 -17.49 -3.02
C GLY A 409 -3.40 -16.81 -3.75
N ARG A 410 -4.49 -17.56 -3.92
CA ARG A 410 -5.75 -17.05 -4.50
C ARG A 410 -6.60 -16.37 -3.42
N SER A 411 -6.23 -15.15 -3.06
CA SER A 411 -6.90 -14.34 -2.04
C SER A 411 -7.17 -12.91 -2.52
N ILE A 412 -7.75 -12.09 -1.65
CA ILE A 412 -7.93 -10.66 -1.92
C ILE A 412 -6.62 -9.86 -1.82
N GLY A 413 -5.55 -10.42 -1.24
CA GLY A 413 -4.27 -9.74 -1.03
C GLY A 413 -3.67 -9.14 -2.30
N PRO A 414 -3.49 -9.91 -3.41
CA PRO A 414 -2.97 -9.37 -4.67
C PRO A 414 -3.80 -8.23 -5.26
N TRP A 415 -5.13 -8.26 -5.10
CA TRP A 415 -6.01 -7.19 -5.56
C TRP A 415 -5.86 -5.92 -4.74
N GLN A 416 -5.79 -6.06 -3.41
CA GLN A 416 -5.51 -4.93 -2.52
C GLN A 416 -4.13 -4.32 -2.80
N HIS A 417 -3.13 -5.15 -3.10
CA HIS A 417 -1.78 -4.71 -3.46
C HIS A 417 -1.79 -3.92 -4.79
N ASN A 418 -2.53 -4.38 -5.81
CA ASN A 418 -2.71 -3.64 -7.06
C ASN A 418 -3.43 -2.30 -6.83
N GLN A 419 -4.41 -2.25 -5.93
CA GLN A 419 -5.09 -1.00 -5.55
C GLN A 419 -4.15 -0.02 -4.83
N ILE A 420 -3.22 -0.51 -4.03
CA ILE A 420 -2.16 0.30 -3.41
C ILE A 420 -1.26 0.90 -4.51
N ALA A 421 -0.81 0.10 -5.47
CA ALA A 421 -0.03 0.57 -6.61
C ALA A 421 -0.76 1.65 -7.42
N ALA A 422 -2.08 1.50 -7.60
CA ALA A 422 -2.92 2.50 -8.25
C ALA A 422 -2.92 3.84 -7.50
N MET A 423 -2.97 3.80 -6.16
CA MET A 423 -2.85 5.00 -5.34
C MET A 423 -1.49 5.68 -5.52
N ARG A 424 -0.40 4.92 -5.62
CA ARG A 424 0.95 5.46 -5.88
C ARG A 424 1.05 6.18 -7.21
N ALA A 425 0.48 5.60 -8.27
CA ALA A 425 0.41 6.24 -9.58
C ALA A 425 -0.29 7.60 -9.49
N LYS A 426 -1.45 7.66 -8.83
CA LYS A 426 -2.23 8.90 -8.67
C LYS A 426 -1.54 9.93 -7.79
N GLU A 427 -0.94 9.51 -6.68
CA GLU A 427 -0.21 10.41 -5.77
C GLU A 427 0.96 11.11 -6.43
N THR A 428 1.66 10.42 -7.33
CA THR A 428 2.85 10.94 -8.00
C THR A 428 2.55 11.52 -9.39
N GLY A 429 1.36 11.29 -9.92
CA GLY A 429 1.00 11.66 -11.28
C GLY A 429 1.85 10.95 -12.33
N ARG A 430 2.28 9.71 -12.07
CA ARG A 430 3.12 8.89 -12.95
C ARG A 430 2.48 7.53 -13.21
N PRO A 431 2.55 7.00 -14.44
CA PRO A 431 2.12 5.63 -14.70
C PRO A 431 2.94 4.62 -13.88
N MET A 432 2.28 3.55 -13.42
CA MET A 432 2.89 2.42 -12.72
C MET A 432 2.85 1.17 -13.59
N LEU A 433 4.02 0.61 -13.84
CA LEU A 433 4.22 -0.68 -14.50
C LEU A 433 4.41 -1.74 -13.43
N ARG A 434 3.42 -2.61 -13.26
CA ARG A 434 3.47 -3.64 -12.23
C ARG A 434 3.68 -5.02 -12.85
N ALA A 435 4.87 -5.61 -12.63
CA ALA A 435 5.20 -6.97 -13.07
C ALA A 435 5.15 -7.93 -11.88
N THR A 436 4.28 -8.94 -11.97
CA THR A 436 4.11 -9.95 -10.91
C THR A 436 4.42 -11.35 -11.41
N ASN A 437 4.84 -12.24 -10.51
CA ASN A 437 5.04 -13.65 -10.87
C ASN A 437 3.70 -14.37 -11.12
N THR A 438 2.74 -14.28 -10.19
CA THR A 438 1.43 -14.98 -10.24
C THR A 438 0.25 -14.05 -9.97
N GLY A 439 0.50 -12.85 -9.44
CA GLY A 439 -0.51 -11.88 -9.02
C GLY A 439 -1.10 -11.09 -10.17
N ILE A 440 -1.39 -9.82 -9.92
CA ILE A 440 -1.99 -8.92 -10.92
C ILE A 440 -0.88 -8.13 -11.61
N THR A 441 -0.44 -8.62 -12.77
CA THR A 441 0.45 -7.86 -13.68
C THR A 441 -0.38 -6.84 -14.41
N SER A 442 -0.08 -5.54 -14.23
CA SER A 442 -0.95 -4.47 -14.71
C SER A 442 -0.19 -3.23 -15.16
N VAL A 443 -0.82 -2.45 -16.01
CA VAL A 443 -0.43 -1.08 -16.38
C VAL A 443 -1.47 -0.13 -15.79
N ILE A 444 -1.01 0.74 -14.92
CA ILE A 444 -1.83 1.73 -14.22
C ILE A 444 -1.44 3.11 -14.70
N GLU A 445 -2.41 3.89 -15.13
CA GLU A 445 -2.20 5.26 -15.61
C GLU A 445 -1.92 6.23 -14.46
N ALA A 446 -1.43 7.42 -14.81
CA ALA A 446 -1.06 8.45 -13.84
C ALA A 446 -2.24 8.96 -12.99
N ASP A 447 -3.46 8.75 -13.42
CA ASP A 447 -4.68 9.07 -12.67
C ASP A 447 -5.11 7.94 -11.71
N GLY A 448 -4.36 6.84 -11.66
CA GLY A 448 -4.64 5.67 -10.83
C GLY A 448 -5.63 4.70 -11.45
N SER A 449 -6.09 4.93 -12.67
CA SER A 449 -6.93 3.96 -13.39
C SER A 449 -6.10 2.79 -13.90
N GLU A 450 -6.61 1.58 -13.71
CA GLU A 450 -6.01 0.38 -14.30
C GLU A 450 -6.42 0.31 -15.78
N ARG A 451 -5.44 0.41 -16.67
CA ARG A 451 -5.66 0.36 -18.11
C ARG A 451 -5.73 -1.06 -18.63
N LEU A 452 -4.82 -1.92 -18.20
CA LEU A 452 -4.67 -3.29 -18.66
C LEU A 452 -4.16 -4.17 -17.51
N HIS A 453 -4.60 -5.43 -17.47
CA HIS A 453 -3.97 -6.44 -16.63
C HIS A 453 -3.99 -7.83 -17.30
N LEU A 454 -3.06 -8.71 -16.87
CA LEU A 454 -3.09 -10.13 -17.22
C LEU A 454 -3.97 -10.91 -16.26
N PRO A 455 -4.59 -11.99 -16.73
CA PRO A 455 -5.20 -12.96 -15.82
C PRO A 455 -4.16 -13.52 -14.85
N TRP A 456 -4.45 -13.46 -13.55
CA TRP A 456 -3.57 -13.99 -12.53
C TRP A 456 -3.40 -15.51 -12.62
N PHE A 457 -2.29 -16.03 -12.13
CA PHE A 457 -1.92 -17.47 -12.22
C PHE A 457 -1.90 -18.02 -13.66
N ARG A 458 -1.54 -17.18 -14.63
CA ARG A 458 -1.27 -17.60 -16.02
C ARG A 458 0.06 -17.02 -16.47
N ARG A 459 0.82 -17.78 -17.26
CA ARG A 459 2.00 -17.25 -17.92
C ARG A 459 1.57 -16.34 -19.07
N GLY A 460 2.27 -15.20 -19.23
CA GLY A 460 1.93 -14.27 -20.30
C GLY A 460 2.83 -13.04 -20.38
N LEU A 461 2.63 -12.31 -21.47
CA LEU A 461 3.23 -11.02 -21.75
C LEU A 461 2.13 -9.98 -21.83
N LEU A 462 2.27 -8.86 -21.13
CA LEU A 462 1.42 -7.69 -21.29
C LEU A 462 2.20 -6.64 -22.08
N GLU A 463 1.82 -6.42 -23.31
CA GLU A 463 2.48 -5.52 -24.24
C GLU A 463 1.63 -4.28 -24.51
N THR A 464 2.23 -3.11 -24.37
CA THR A 464 1.56 -1.83 -24.65
C THR A 464 2.57 -0.70 -24.82
N HIS A 465 2.08 0.51 -25.07
CA HIS A 465 2.87 1.75 -25.03
C HIS A 465 2.44 2.57 -23.83
N VAL A 466 3.41 3.13 -23.10
CA VAL A 466 3.16 3.98 -21.93
C VAL A 466 3.89 5.30 -22.10
N THR A 467 3.21 6.39 -21.76
CA THR A 467 3.77 7.73 -21.85
C THR A 467 4.29 8.14 -20.48
N GLY A 468 5.59 8.31 -20.35
CA GLY A 468 6.22 8.85 -19.15
C GLY A 468 5.73 10.28 -18.86
N ARG A 469 5.80 10.70 -17.60
CA ARG A 469 5.37 12.04 -17.19
C ARG A 469 6.46 12.74 -16.38
N THR A 470 6.51 14.07 -16.48
CA THR A 470 7.46 14.95 -15.75
C THR A 470 6.70 15.95 -14.91
N GLY A 471 7.38 16.59 -13.98
CA GLY A 471 6.78 17.53 -13.02
C GLY A 471 6.56 16.88 -11.66
N GLU A 472 5.99 17.62 -10.72
CA GLU A 472 5.78 17.15 -9.34
C GLU A 472 4.39 17.47 -8.85
N THR A 473 3.78 16.53 -8.16
CA THR A 473 2.56 16.76 -7.39
C THR A 473 2.89 17.45 -6.05
N PRO A 474 1.95 18.15 -5.41
CA PRO A 474 2.14 18.64 -4.05
C PRO A 474 2.53 17.55 -3.05
N PHE A 475 1.97 16.33 -3.20
CA PHE A 475 2.33 15.18 -2.35
C PHE A 475 3.81 14.79 -2.48
N MET A 476 4.40 14.86 -3.65
CA MET A 476 5.83 14.58 -3.82
C MET A 476 6.72 15.57 -3.08
N ARG A 477 6.24 16.81 -2.86
CA ARG A 477 6.97 17.86 -2.11
C ARG A 477 6.77 17.74 -0.60
N TRP A 478 5.52 17.51 -0.17
CA TRP A 478 5.12 17.65 1.23
C TRP A 478 4.89 16.28 1.93
N GLY A 479 4.80 15.20 1.15
CA GLY A 479 4.49 13.86 1.67
C GLY A 479 3.18 13.85 2.48
N ASN A 480 3.19 13.16 3.57
CA ASN A 480 2.03 13.02 4.48
C ASN A 480 1.80 14.24 5.38
N ALA A 481 2.66 15.28 5.35
CA ALA A 481 2.59 16.40 6.29
C ALA A 481 1.24 17.14 6.20
N VAL A 482 0.71 17.35 4.99
CA VAL A 482 -0.59 18.02 4.78
C VAL A 482 -1.71 17.27 5.50
N ALA A 483 -1.79 15.96 5.31
CA ALA A 483 -2.82 15.13 5.95
C ALA A 483 -2.68 15.13 7.48
N ALA A 484 -1.45 14.94 7.98
CA ALA A 484 -1.17 14.90 9.42
C ALA A 484 -1.49 16.24 10.12
N LEU A 485 -1.10 17.37 9.51
CA LEU A 485 -1.40 18.70 10.07
C LEU A 485 -2.89 19.02 10.07
N LEU A 486 -3.62 18.69 8.99
CA LEU A 486 -5.08 18.90 8.94
C LEU A 486 -5.82 17.99 9.93
N ALA A 487 -5.40 16.75 10.08
CA ALA A 487 -5.97 15.83 11.07
C ALA A 487 -5.70 16.29 12.51
N ALA A 488 -4.48 16.77 12.79
CA ALA A 488 -4.15 17.37 14.10
C ALA A 488 -4.95 18.65 14.37
N ALA A 489 -5.11 19.51 13.35
CA ALA A 489 -5.93 20.72 13.45
C ALA A 489 -7.41 20.39 13.75
N ALA A 490 -7.96 19.32 13.14
CA ALA A 490 -9.32 18.86 13.46
C ALA A 490 -9.47 18.44 14.93
N LEU A 491 -8.47 17.72 15.50
CA LEU A 491 -8.45 17.38 16.93
C LEU A 491 -8.36 18.62 17.82
N GLY A 492 -7.49 19.58 17.46
CA GLY A 492 -7.36 20.85 18.20
C GLY A 492 -8.65 21.68 18.17
N ALA A 493 -9.31 21.77 17.00
CA ALA A 493 -10.59 22.43 16.85
C ALA A 493 -11.68 21.77 17.70
N ALA A 494 -11.74 20.43 17.69
CA ALA A 494 -12.69 19.68 18.51
C ALA A 494 -12.49 19.94 20.01
N TYR A 495 -11.24 19.99 20.47
CA TYR A 495 -10.90 20.32 21.85
C TYR A 495 -11.38 21.73 22.23
N ALA A 496 -11.10 22.73 21.39
CA ALA A 496 -11.53 24.10 21.61
C ALA A 496 -13.06 24.25 21.65
N LEU A 497 -13.78 23.57 20.73
CA LEU A 497 -15.25 23.54 20.71
C LEU A 497 -15.81 22.85 21.95
N GLY A 498 -15.22 21.74 22.38
CA GLY A 498 -15.64 21.00 23.57
C GLY A 498 -15.53 21.84 24.86
N ARG A 499 -14.48 22.64 24.99
CA ARG A 499 -14.30 23.53 26.14
C ARG A 499 -15.32 24.66 26.17
N ARG A 500 -15.65 25.25 25.02
CA ARG A 500 -16.66 26.31 24.92
C ARG A 500 -18.04 25.81 25.32
N SER A 501 -18.41 24.59 24.95
CA SER A 501 -19.68 23.98 25.34
C SER A 501 -19.75 23.68 26.83
N ALA A 502 -18.64 23.41 27.50
CA ALA A 502 -18.59 23.17 28.95
C ALA A 502 -18.58 24.46 29.80
N SER A 503 -18.22 25.60 29.21
CA SER A 503 -18.13 26.90 29.88
C SER A 503 -19.34 27.82 29.63
N ALA A 504 -20.28 27.44 28.77
CA ALA A 504 -21.53 28.18 28.58
C ALA A 504 -22.40 27.98 29.83
N PRO A 505 -22.81 29.06 30.55
CA PRO A 505 -23.76 28.94 31.66
C PRO A 505 -25.09 28.43 31.11
N GLY A 506 -25.67 27.39 31.76
CA GLY A 506 -26.99 26.84 31.47
C GLY A 506 -28.12 27.81 31.75
#